data_4a8d87d824058ead5594daa70ea5381a
#
_entry.id   4a8d87d824058ead5594daa70ea5381a
#
_cell.length_a   1.000
_cell.length_b   1.000
_cell.length_c   1.000
_cell.angle_alpha   90.00
_cell.angle_beta   90.00
_cell.angle_gamma   90.00
#
_symmetry.space_group_name_H-M   'P 1'
#
loop_
_entity.id
_entity.type
_entity.pdbx_description
1 polymer ?
#
loop_
_entity_poly.entity_id
_entity_poly.type
_entity_poly.pdbx_seq_one_letter_code
_entity_poly.pdbx_strand_id
1 'polypeptide(L)'
;MLLHWPRGEWRVPRIKSHNMPEGLGQAILAANAVGIHVALVDGDDVGFTHQGIVRDHVTPEEAERLLLHIAGGGVLDGTHDPRMTIVCCTDGKQDPCCARYGFATWKALRQAANPSRFRILQSTHLGGCRFAASLVVLPHRARYSRLEPSQVGDFLTCLEQGTPYLPAYRGNPSYDAPAQTAEIALLEWAGQRGTTAAVTLHKTESGISNADQVHFCATIGTQHATVTVDRPEFAVNTRCVTIGQPEGIKNVARWVATSVRPED
;
A
#
# COMPACT_ATOMS: atom_id res chain seq x y z
N MET A 1 2.91 2.75 -10.32
CA MET A 1 2.18 3.16 -11.53
C MET A 1 0.89 2.38 -11.65
N LEU A 2 -0.19 2.98 -12.14
CA LEU A 2 -1.48 2.34 -12.39
C LEU A 2 -1.70 2.32 -13.91
N LEU A 3 -1.95 1.14 -14.47
CA LEU A 3 -2.37 0.94 -15.86
C LEU A 3 -3.86 0.62 -15.84
N HIS A 4 -4.68 1.45 -16.48
CA HIS A 4 -6.11 1.23 -16.61
C HIS A 4 -6.35 0.11 -17.63
N TRP A 5 -7.11 -0.88 -17.21
CA TRP A 5 -7.42 -2.07 -18.01
C TRP A 5 -8.75 -2.68 -17.56
N PRO A 6 -9.66 -3.06 -18.47
CA PRO A 6 -10.97 -3.56 -18.09
C PRO A 6 -10.91 -4.72 -17.10
N ARG A 7 -11.61 -4.61 -15.97
CA ARG A 7 -11.57 -5.59 -14.88
C ARG A 7 -11.95 -7.00 -15.33
N GLY A 8 -12.89 -7.13 -16.26
CA GLY A 8 -13.31 -8.41 -16.82
C GLY A 8 -12.17 -9.17 -17.52
N GLU A 9 -11.19 -8.44 -18.00
CA GLU A 9 -10.07 -8.96 -18.76
C GLU A 9 -8.85 -9.36 -17.89
N TRP A 10 -8.81 -8.97 -16.63
CA TRP A 10 -7.69 -9.31 -15.75
C TRP A 10 -7.46 -10.81 -15.66
N ARG A 11 -6.19 -11.22 -15.62
CA ARG A 11 -5.73 -12.62 -15.47
C ARG A 11 -4.57 -12.68 -14.47
N VAL A 12 -4.24 -13.91 -14.08
CA VAL A 12 -3.05 -14.22 -13.29
C VAL A 12 -2.13 -15.11 -14.15
N PRO A 13 -0.91 -14.65 -14.41
CA PRO A 13 -0.31 -13.35 -14.06
C PRO A 13 -0.92 -12.19 -14.87
N ARG A 14 -0.94 -10.97 -14.29
CA ARG A 14 -1.60 -9.79 -14.89
C ARG A 14 -1.10 -9.41 -16.28
N ILE A 15 0.15 -9.73 -16.62
CA ILE A 15 0.75 -9.51 -17.94
C ILE A 15 0.14 -10.38 -19.04
N LYS A 16 -0.68 -11.39 -18.67
CA LYS A 16 -1.44 -12.25 -19.57
C LYS A 16 -2.94 -11.94 -19.52
N SER A 17 -3.31 -10.71 -19.11
CA SER A 17 -4.70 -10.27 -19.15
C SER A 17 -5.25 -10.34 -20.57
N HIS A 18 -6.55 -10.61 -20.67
CA HIS A 18 -7.20 -10.79 -21.96
C HIS A 18 -7.03 -9.51 -22.80
N ASN A 19 -6.89 -9.66 -24.11
CA ASN A 19 -6.65 -8.57 -25.08
C ASN A 19 -5.38 -7.72 -24.81
N MET A 20 -4.51 -8.11 -23.88
CA MET A 20 -3.25 -7.40 -23.64
C MET A 20 -2.20 -7.89 -24.64
N PRO A 21 -1.65 -7.01 -25.50
CA PRO A 21 -0.56 -7.36 -26.41
C PRO A 21 0.66 -7.85 -25.66
N GLU A 22 1.39 -8.79 -26.25
CA GLU A 22 2.60 -9.35 -25.63
C GLU A 22 3.64 -8.27 -25.32
N GLY A 23 3.83 -7.29 -26.24
CA GLY A 23 4.75 -6.17 -26.04
C GLY A 23 4.43 -5.35 -24.79
N LEU A 24 3.14 -5.04 -24.54
CA LEU A 24 2.73 -4.35 -23.33
C LEU A 24 3.00 -5.20 -22.08
N GLY A 25 2.76 -6.50 -22.14
CA GLY A 25 3.10 -7.43 -21.05
C GLY A 25 4.60 -7.42 -20.74
N GLN A 26 5.47 -7.41 -21.76
CA GLN A 26 6.93 -7.31 -21.60
C GLN A 26 7.35 -5.93 -21.04
N ALA A 27 6.70 -4.85 -21.48
CA ALA A 27 6.96 -3.51 -20.95
C ALA A 27 6.62 -3.40 -19.45
N ILE A 28 5.54 -4.07 -18.98
CA ILE A 28 5.23 -4.19 -17.55
C ILE A 28 6.35 -4.91 -16.79
N LEU A 29 6.91 -5.99 -17.35
CA LEU A 29 8.03 -6.70 -16.73
C LEU A 29 9.28 -5.84 -16.66
N ALA A 30 9.60 -5.12 -17.75
CA ALA A 30 10.73 -4.19 -17.80
C ALA A 30 10.60 -3.08 -16.76
N ALA A 31 9.43 -2.46 -16.63
CA ALA A 31 9.16 -1.45 -15.61
C ALA A 31 9.31 -2.02 -14.17
N ASN A 32 8.81 -3.22 -13.92
CA ASN A 32 8.98 -3.87 -12.62
C ASN A 32 10.45 -4.16 -12.30
N ALA A 33 11.27 -4.50 -13.29
CA ALA A 33 12.69 -4.79 -13.12
C ALA A 33 13.50 -3.57 -12.67
N VAL A 34 13.06 -2.36 -13.05
CA VAL A 34 13.66 -1.09 -12.58
C VAL A 34 12.96 -0.49 -11.36
N GLY A 35 12.15 -1.28 -10.65
CA GLY A 35 11.50 -0.87 -9.40
C GLY A 35 10.16 -0.11 -9.57
N ILE A 36 9.64 0.02 -10.78
CA ILE A 36 8.35 0.64 -11.05
C ILE A 36 7.27 -0.44 -11.02
N HIS A 37 6.64 -0.64 -9.86
CA HIS A 37 5.55 -1.59 -9.75
C HIS A 37 4.32 -1.11 -10.53
N VAL A 38 3.87 -1.89 -11.53
CA VAL A 38 2.69 -1.61 -12.34
C VAL A 38 1.53 -2.47 -11.84
N ALA A 39 0.46 -1.83 -11.34
CA ALA A 39 -0.81 -2.49 -11.02
C ALA A 39 -1.84 -2.20 -12.11
N LEU A 40 -2.63 -3.20 -12.53
CA LEU A 40 -3.80 -2.92 -13.33
C LEU A 40 -4.90 -2.38 -12.41
N VAL A 41 -5.57 -1.33 -12.86
CA VAL A 41 -6.75 -0.76 -12.21
C VAL A 41 -7.92 -0.79 -13.17
N ASP A 42 -9.14 -0.89 -12.63
CA ASP A 42 -10.35 -0.94 -13.44
C ASP A 42 -10.56 0.38 -14.20
N GLY A 43 -10.78 0.28 -15.50
CA GLY A 43 -11.06 1.38 -16.39
C GLY A 43 -11.65 0.85 -17.71
N ASP A 44 -12.59 1.59 -18.28
CA ASP A 44 -13.22 1.23 -19.53
C ASP A 44 -12.25 1.37 -20.72
N ASP A 45 -11.36 2.37 -20.63
CA ASP A 45 -10.32 2.63 -21.63
C ASP A 45 -8.92 2.39 -21.05
N VAL A 46 -7.97 2.09 -21.94
CA VAL A 46 -6.56 2.00 -21.57
C VAL A 46 -6.03 3.39 -21.23
N GLY A 47 -5.29 3.48 -20.14
CA GLY A 47 -4.72 4.74 -19.67
C GLY A 47 -3.74 4.54 -18.53
N PHE A 48 -3.18 5.63 -18.06
CA PHE A 48 -2.20 5.62 -16.97
C PHE A 48 -2.54 6.60 -15.87
N THR A 49 -2.15 6.24 -14.64
CA THR A 49 -1.98 7.17 -13.53
C THR A 49 -0.60 6.98 -12.92
N HIS A 50 0.21 8.02 -12.92
CA HIS A 50 1.56 8.00 -12.36
C HIS A 50 1.90 9.36 -11.74
N GLN A 51 2.30 9.38 -10.46
CA GLN A 51 2.70 10.61 -9.74
C GLN A 51 1.68 11.76 -9.83
N GLY A 52 0.38 11.43 -9.78
CA GLY A 52 -0.70 12.42 -9.89
C GLY A 52 -1.04 12.85 -11.31
N ILE A 53 -0.31 12.39 -12.32
CA ILE A 53 -0.63 12.62 -13.74
C ILE A 53 -1.51 11.48 -14.25
N VAL A 54 -2.54 11.84 -14.97
CA VAL A 54 -3.49 10.93 -15.63
C VAL A 54 -3.40 11.14 -17.14
N ARG A 55 -3.30 10.04 -17.87
CA ARG A 55 -3.40 10.01 -19.33
C ARG A 55 -4.36 8.89 -19.72
N ASP A 56 -5.53 9.27 -20.17
CA ASP A 56 -6.60 8.38 -20.61
C ASP A 56 -6.58 8.21 -22.14
N HIS A 57 -7.38 7.26 -22.64
CA HIS A 57 -7.64 7.04 -24.07
C HIS A 57 -6.37 6.80 -24.91
N VAL A 58 -5.43 5.98 -24.42
CA VAL A 58 -4.27 5.55 -25.20
C VAL A 58 -4.54 4.18 -25.83
N THR A 59 -3.88 3.89 -26.98
CA THR A 59 -3.91 2.53 -27.51
C THR A 59 -2.97 1.62 -26.72
N PRO A 60 -3.15 0.28 -26.77
CA PRO A 60 -2.21 -0.65 -26.12
C PRO A 60 -0.75 -0.49 -26.60
N GLU A 61 -0.52 -0.17 -27.86
CA GLU A 61 0.81 0.06 -28.44
C GLU A 61 1.41 1.39 -27.95
N GLU A 62 0.57 2.41 -27.77
CA GLU A 62 0.99 3.66 -27.13
C GLU A 62 1.30 3.44 -25.66
N ALA A 63 0.50 2.64 -24.95
CA ALA A 63 0.72 2.26 -23.57
C ALA A 63 2.06 1.54 -23.38
N GLU A 64 2.43 0.64 -24.28
CA GLU A 64 3.74 -0.03 -24.29
C GLU A 64 4.88 1.00 -24.38
N ARG A 65 4.82 1.91 -25.36
CA ARG A 65 5.86 2.94 -25.57
C ARG A 65 5.99 3.88 -24.37
N LEU A 66 4.86 4.33 -23.80
CA LEU A 66 4.84 5.20 -22.62
C LEU A 66 5.46 4.48 -21.41
N LEU A 67 5.11 3.22 -21.21
CA LEU A 67 5.64 2.45 -20.09
C LEU A 67 7.16 2.24 -20.19
N LEU A 68 7.67 1.92 -21.38
CA LEU A 68 9.11 1.83 -21.63
C LEU A 68 9.82 3.18 -21.48
N HIS A 69 9.20 4.28 -21.93
CA HIS A 69 9.70 5.63 -21.74
C HIS A 69 9.88 5.96 -20.25
N ILE A 70 8.84 5.68 -19.44
CA ILE A 70 8.87 5.92 -17.98
C ILE A 70 9.87 4.99 -17.30
N ALA A 71 9.98 3.73 -17.73
CA ALA A 71 10.97 2.78 -17.20
C ALA A 71 12.41 3.24 -17.50
N GLY A 72 12.62 3.97 -18.58
CA GLY A 72 13.88 4.62 -18.93
C GLY A 72 14.15 5.95 -18.22
N GLY A 73 13.30 6.37 -17.25
CA GLY A 73 13.44 7.62 -16.51
C GLY A 73 12.67 8.82 -17.12
N GLY A 74 11.88 8.59 -18.15
CA GLY A 74 11.02 9.60 -18.75
C GLY A 74 9.83 9.97 -17.85
N VAL A 75 9.14 11.05 -18.20
CA VAL A 75 7.99 11.60 -17.46
C VAL A 75 6.69 11.29 -18.23
N LEU A 76 5.63 10.95 -17.52
CA LEU A 76 4.30 10.84 -18.11
C LEU A 76 3.77 12.23 -18.44
N ASP A 77 3.42 12.47 -19.69
CA ASP A 77 2.66 13.65 -20.11
C ASP A 77 1.17 13.38 -19.98
N GLY A 78 0.42 14.33 -19.42
CA GLY A 78 -1.02 14.19 -19.19
C GLY A 78 -1.60 15.28 -18.30
N THR A 79 -2.79 15.06 -17.78
CA THR A 79 -3.50 15.99 -16.91
C THR A 79 -3.21 15.69 -15.44
N HIS A 80 -2.91 16.71 -14.65
CA HIS A 80 -2.77 16.57 -13.20
C HIS A 80 -4.15 16.36 -12.55
N ASP A 81 -4.28 15.25 -11.81
CA ASP A 81 -5.45 14.99 -10.96
C ASP A 81 -5.07 15.30 -9.50
N PRO A 82 -5.63 16.36 -8.89
CA PRO A 82 -5.29 16.79 -7.54
C PRO A 82 -5.90 15.88 -6.45
N ARG A 83 -6.78 14.96 -6.81
CA ARG A 83 -7.46 14.07 -5.86
C ARG A 83 -6.51 13.02 -5.29
N MET A 84 -6.69 12.69 -4.03
CA MET A 84 -6.09 11.48 -3.50
C MET A 84 -6.68 10.24 -4.19
N THR A 85 -5.82 9.36 -4.68
CA THR A 85 -6.26 8.12 -5.32
C THR A 85 -6.14 6.97 -4.31
N ILE A 86 -7.27 6.34 -3.98
CA ILE A 86 -7.32 5.15 -3.13
C ILE A 86 -7.50 3.92 -4.03
N VAL A 87 -6.48 3.07 -4.05
CA VAL A 87 -6.44 1.84 -4.85
C VAL A 87 -6.72 0.67 -3.92
N CYS A 88 -7.80 -0.06 -4.17
CA CYS A 88 -8.22 -1.21 -3.39
C CYS A 88 -8.06 -2.51 -4.18
N CYS A 89 -7.32 -3.50 -3.63
CA CYS A 89 -7.19 -4.81 -4.24
C CYS A 89 -8.51 -5.58 -4.18
N THR A 90 -9.06 -5.93 -5.34
CA THR A 90 -10.28 -6.73 -5.47
C THR A 90 -10.09 -7.98 -6.33
N ASP A 91 -8.82 -8.39 -6.55
CA ASP A 91 -8.44 -9.46 -7.46
C ASP A 91 -8.71 -10.86 -6.88
N GLY A 92 -9.93 -11.32 -7.04
CA GLY A 92 -10.35 -12.66 -6.61
C GLY A 92 -9.71 -13.81 -7.39
N LYS A 93 -9.13 -13.55 -8.57
CA LYS A 93 -8.41 -14.56 -9.35
C LYS A 93 -7.07 -14.89 -8.70
N GLN A 94 -6.46 -13.91 -8.00
CA GLN A 94 -5.23 -14.11 -7.23
C GLN A 94 -5.52 -14.74 -5.87
N ASP A 95 -6.52 -14.23 -5.14
CA ASP A 95 -6.88 -14.73 -3.82
C ASP A 95 -8.36 -14.40 -3.49
N PRO A 96 -9.18 -15.40 -3.08
CA PRO A 96 -10.59 -15.20 -2.74
C PRO A 96 -10.83 -14.14 -1.67
N CYS A 97 -9.88 -13.95 -0.73
CA CYS A 97 -9.97 -12.92 0.32
C CYS A 97 -10.01 -11.51 -0.28
N CYS A 98 -9.26 -11.26 -1.36
CA CYS A 98 -9.27 -9.96 -2.05
C CYS A 98 -10.64 -9.67 -2.66
N ALA A 99 -11.30 -10.68 -3.26
CA ALA A 99 -12.68 -10.52 -3.75
C ALA A 99 -13.66 -10.29 -2.60
N ARG A 100 -13.58 -11.10 -1.53
CA ARG A 100 -14.55 -11.06 -0.42
C ARG A 100 -14.45 -9.75 0.38
N TYR A 101 -13.30 -9.48 0.94
CA TYR A 101 -13.09 -8.33 1.83
C TYR A 101 -12.79 -7.05 1.06
N GLY A 102 -11.92 -7.13 0.05
CA GLY A 102 -11.53 -5.96 -0.74
C GLY A 102 -12.70 -5.35 -1.51
N PHE A 103 -13.57 -6.18 -2.11
CA PHE A 103 -14.73 -5.66 -2.84
C PHE A 103 -15.75 -4.99 -1.90
N ALA A 104 -16.00 -5.55 -0.71
CA ALA A 104 -16.89 -4.95 0.28
C ALA A 104 -16.38 -3.57 0.74
N THR A 105 -15.09 -3.47 1.05
CA THR A 105 -14.45 -2.21 1.44
C THR A 105 -14.42 -1.20 0.29
N TRP A 106 -14.09 -1.64 -0.93
CA TRP A 106 -14.14 -0.77 -2.11
C TRP A 106 -15.54 -0.18 -2.33
N LYS A 107 -16.59 -1.01 -2.19
CA LYS A 107 -17.98 -0.55 -2.33
C LYS A 107 -18.33 0.51 -1.28
N ALA A 108 -17.93 0.31 -0.04
CA ALA A 108 -18.14 1.29 1.04
C ALA A 108 -17.37 2.60 0.76
N LEU A 109 -16.12 2.52 0.30
CA LEU A 109 -15.32 3.68 -0.12
C LEU A 109 -16.02 4.46 -1.25
N ARG A 110 -16.50 3.77 -2.27
CA ARG A 110 -17.23 4.39 -3.40
C ARG A 110 -18.49 5.12 -2.97
N GLN A 111 -19.16 4.61 -1.93
CA GLN A 111 -20.40 5.22 -1.40
C GLN A 111 -20.12 6.41 -0.48
N ALA A 112 -19.05 6.36 0.31
CA ALA A 112 -18.78 7.36 1.34
C ALA A 112 -17.83 8.49 0.89
N ALA A 113 -16.94 8.21 -0.07
CA ALA A 113 -15.91 9.17 -0.48
C ALA A 113 -16.50 10.35 -1.26
N ASN A 114 -16.06 11.56 -0.91
CA ASN A 114 -16.33 12.75 -1.71
C ASN A 114 -15.55 12.67 -3.04
N PRO A 115 -16.24 12.59 -4.21
CA PRO A 115 -15.59 12.39 -5.50
C PRO A 115 -14.73 13.58 -5.96
N SER A 116 -14.91 14.77 -5.38
CA SER A 116 -14.04 15.92 -5.66
C SER A 116 -12.69 15.84 -4.94
N ARG A 117 -12.57 15.01 -3.89
CA ARG A 117 -11.35 14.84 -3.08
C ARG A 117 -10.67 13.50 -3.30
N PHE A 118 -11.45 12.46 -3.61
CA PHE A 118 -10.97 11.10 -3.70
C PHE A 118 -11.33 10.44 -5.03
N ARG A 119 -10.37 9.73 -5.61
CA ARG A 119 -10.55 8.80 -6.71
C ARG A 119 -10.41 7.38 -6.18
N ILE A 120 -11.50 6.59 -6.26
CA ILE A 120 -11.55 5.24 -5.69
C ILE A 120 -11.45 4.22 -6.82
N LEU A 121 -10.39 3.41 -6.86
CA LEU A 121 -10.12 2.44 -7.92
C LEU A 121 -10.05 1.01 -7.37
N GLN A 122 -10.54 0.07 -8.16
CA GLN A 122 -10.26 -1.35 -7.99
C GLN A 122 -8.90 -1.67 -8.64
N SER A 123 -8.18 -2.65 -8.10
CA SER A 123 -6.93 -3.08 -8.71
C SER A 123 -6.71 -4.58 -8.65
N THR A 124 -5.81 -5.05 -9.52
CA THR A 124 -5.16 -6.35 -9.38
C THR A 124 -4.34 -6.40 -8.09
N HIS A 125 -3.76 -7.55 -7.82
CA HIS A 125 -3.03 -7.84 -6.59
C HIS A 125 -1.97 -6.79 -6.22
N LEU A 126 -2.13 -6.19 -5.01
CA LEU A 126 -1.22 -5.19 -4.43
C LEU A 126 -0.19 -5.79 -3.44
N GLY A 127 -0.23 -7.10 -3.23
CA GLY A 127 0.53 -7.78 -2.18
C GLY A 127 -0.26 -7.93 -0.86
N GLY A 128 0.12 -8.94 -0.07
CA GLY A 128 -0.43 -9.15 1.27
C GLY A 128 -1.88 -9.64 1.33
N CYS A 129 -2.27 -10.62 0.51
CA CYS A 129 -3.65 -11.17 0.45
C CYS A 129 -4.24 -11.51 1.83
N ARG A 130 -3.44 -12.08 2.74
CA ARG A 130 -3.89 -12.40 4.11
C ARG A 130 -4.28 -11.17 4.95
N PHE A 131 -4.02 -9.98 4.45
CA PHE A 131 -4.37 -8.69 5.06
C PHE A 131 -5.43 -7.94 4.26
N ALA A 132 -6.26 -8.65 3.48
CA ALA A 132 -7.37 -8.05 2.78
C ALA A 132 -8.40 -7.47 3.80
N ALA A 133 -8.99 -6.30 3.55
CA ALA A 133 -8.79 -5.47 2.37
C ALA A 133 -7.42 -4.78 2.40
N SER A 134 -6.70 -4.84 1.26
CA SER A 134 -5.41 -4.16 1.11
C SER A 134 -5.56 -2.95 0.20
N LEU A 135 -5.07 -1.80 0.65
CA LEU A 135 -5.19 -0.53 -0.05
C LEU A 135 -3.83 0.18 -0.16
N VAL A 136 -3.74 1.00 -1.20
CA VAL A 136 -2.66 2.00 -1.36
C VAL A 136 -3.29 3.36 -1.59
N VAL A 137 -2.84 4.36 -0.84
CA VAL A 137 -3.26 5.76 -0.99
C VAL A 137 -2.14 6.55 -1.66
N LEU A 138 -2.45 7.16 -2.80
CA LEU A 138 -1.54 7.99 -3.57
C LEU A 138 -1.88 9.48 -3.36
N PRO A 139 -0.90 10.39 -3.43
CA PRO A 139 0.47 10.20 -3.91
C PRO A 139 1.45 9.61 -2.89
N HIS A 140 1.15 9.63 -1.61
CA HIS A 140 2.06 9.26 -0.51
C HIS A 140 2.45 7.78 -0.49
N ARG A 141 1.80 6.92 -1.31
CA ARG A 141 2.02 5.47 -1.37
C ARG A 141 1.76 4.76 -0.03
N ALA A 142 1.03 5.43 0.89
CA ALA A 142 0.68 4.88 2.19
C ALA A 142 -0.13 3.60 2.02
N ARG A 143 0.24 2.55 2.76
CA ARG A 143 -0.40 1.25 2.69
C ARG A 143 -1.31 1.03 3.89
N TYR A 144 -2.48 0.47 3.62
CA TYR A 144 -3.44 0.08 4.63
C TYR A 144 -3.87 -1.37 4.42
N SER A 145 -4.24 -2.05 5.49
CA SER A 145 -4.72 -3.44 5.43
C SER A 145 -5.77 -3.72 6.49
N ARG A 146 -6.60 -4.72 6.22
CA ARG A 146 -7.74 -5.11 7.07
C ARG A 146 -8.72 -3.97 7.35
N LEU A 147 -8.81 -3.00 6.44
CA LEU A 147 -9.82 -1.96 6.53
C LEU A 147 -11.20 -2.58 6.30
N GLU A 148 -12.08 -2.45 7.29
CA GLU A 148 -13.44 -2.95 7.22
C GLU A 148 -14.40 -1.88 6.67
N PRO A 149 -15.53 -2.27 6.04
CA PRO A 149 -16.52 -1.32 5.53
C PRO A 149 -17.04 -0.34 6.58
N SER A 150 -17.19 -0.78 7.84
CA SER A 150 -17.64 0.04 8.98
C SER A 150 -16.65 1.14 9.36
N GLN A 151 -15.39 0.99 9.02
CA GLN A 151 -14.30 1.91 9.38
C GLN A 151 -14.02 2.96 8.30
N VAL A 152 -14.68 2.86 7.15
CA VAL A 152 -14.41 3.71 5.97
C VAL A 152 -14.63 5.20 6.26
N GLY A 153 -15.64 5.55 7.05
CA GLY A 153 -15.91 6.95 7.41
C GLY A 153 -14.74 7.58 8.17
N ASP A 154 -14.27 6.93 9.23
CA ASP A 154 -13.14 7.40 10.03
C ASP A 154 -11.84 7.43 9.22
N PHE A 155 -11.64 6.40 8.38
CA PHE A 155 -10.49 6.33 7.49
C PHE A 155 -10.42 7.54 6.54
N LEU A 156 -11.53 7.87 5.87
CA LEU A 156 -11.59 9.03 4.96
C LEU A 156 -11.39 10.35 5.71
N THR A 157 -11.97 10.49 6.91
CA THR A 157 -11.78 11.65 7.78
C THR A 157 -10.31 11.84 8.16
N CYS A 158 -9.61 10.78 8.56
CA CYS A 158 -8.17 10.86 8.84
C CYS A 158 -7.36 11.31 7.62
N LEU A 159 -7.65 10.75 6.43
CA LEU A 159 -6.97 11.15 5.20
C LEU A 159 -7.21 12.63 4.85
N GLU A 160 -8.43 13.15 5.06
CA GLU A 160 -8.75 14.55 4.84
C GLU A 160 -8.01 15.50 5.78
N GLN A 161 -7.72 15.02 6.99
CA GLN A 161 -6.93 15.74 8.00
C GLN A 161 -5.41 15.58 7.79
N GLY A 162 -4.99 14.80 6.79
CA GLY A 162 -3.56 14.52 6.54
C GLY A 162 -2.91 13.59 7.56
N THR A 163 -3.73 12.84 8.34
CA THR A 163 -3.26 11.90 9.36
C THR A 163 -3.50 10.45 8.92
N PRO A 164 -2.63 9.49 9.30
CA PRO A 164 -2.86 8.09 9.01
C PRO A 164 -3.98 7.51 9.88
N TYR A 165 -4.82 6.65 9.30
CA TYR A 165 -5.79 5.85 10.05
C TYR A 165 -5.07 4.65 10.68
N LEU A 166 -4.63 4.78 11.93
CA LEU A 166 -3.74 3.84 12.61
C LEU A 166 -4.26 2.39 12.66
N PRO A 167 -5.56 2.11 12.88
CA PRO A 167 -6.05 0.72 12.95
C PRO A 167 -5.78 -0.12 11.71
N ALA A 168 -5.57 0.52 10.56
CA ALA A 168 -5.28 -0.17 9.29
C ALA A 168 -3.92 0.19 8.69
N TYR A 169 -3.20 1.16 9.27
CA TYR A 169 -1.95 1.71 8.73
C TYR A 169 -0.80 0.69 8.77
N ARG A 170 0.08 0.73 7.76
CA ARG A 170 1.21 -0.19 7.58
C ARG A 170 2.58 0.49 7.65
N GLY A 171 2.63 1.72 8.11
CA GLY A 171 3.84 2.52 8.21
C GLY A 171 4.18 3.30 6.94
N ASN A 172 5.08 4.25 7.11
CA ASN A 172 5.56 5.11 6.02
C ASN A 172 6.38 4.28 5.01
N PRO A 173 6.02 4.31 3.72
CA PRO A 173 6.70 3.51 2.69
C PRO A 173 8.15 3.92 2.43
N SER A 174 8.60 5.06 2.95
CA SER A 174 10.00 5.49 2.87
C SER A 174 10.90 4.83 3.93
N TYR A 175 10.29 4.18 4.93
CA TYR A 175 10.99 3.49 6.01
C TYR A 175 11.14 2.00 5.69
N ASP A 176 12.20 1.38 6.23
CA ASP A 176 12.36 -0.06 6.27
C ASP A 176 11.39 -0.72 7.28
N ALA A 177 11.31 -2.02 7.30
CA ALA A 177 10.31 -2.73 8.10
C ALA A 177 10.41 -2.47 9.62
N PRO A 178 11.60 -2.44 10.27
CA PRO A 178 11.70 -2.08 11.68
C PRO A 178 11.29 -0.62 11.93
N ALA A 179 11.68 0.33 11.08
CA ALA A 179 11.32 1.73 11.22
C ALA A 179 9.81 1.97 11.02
N GLN A 180 9.15 1.26 10.08
CA GLN A 180 7.69 1.29 9.97
C GLN A 180 6.99 0.81 11.24
N THR A 181 7.52 -0.24 11.87
CA THR A 181 6.99 -0.77 13.14
C THR A 181 7.17 0.24 14.27
N ALA A 182 8.35 0.86 14.35
CA ALA A 182 8.64 1.91 15.32
C ALA A 182 7.73 3.13 15.15
N GLU A 183 7.53 3.60 13.92
CA GLU A 183 6.65 4.73 13.61
C GLU A 183 5.22 4.47 14.07
N ILE A 184 4.64 3.30 13.76
CA ILE A 184 3.26 2.96 14.16
C ILE A 184 3.14 2.99 15.68
N ALA A 185 4.07 2.34 16.41
CA ALA A 185 4.04 2.30 17.87
C ALA A 185 4.14 3.69 18.50
N LEU A 186 4.96 4.57 17.91
CA LEU A 186 5.11 5.96 18.39
C LEU A 186 3.88 6.81 18.08
N LEU A 187 3.24 6.63 16.92
CA LEU A 187 1.98 7.30 16.60
C LEU A 187 0.85 6.86 17.54
N GLU A 188 0.76 5.57 17.86
CA GLU A 188 -0.19 5.05 18.84
C GLU A 188 0.09 5.59 20.24
N TRP A 189 1.36 5.60 20.67
CA TRP A 189 1.79 6.14 21.95
C TRP A 189 1.48 7.64 22.07
N ALA A 190 1.72 8.42 21.00
CA ALA A 190 1.40 9.85 20.94
C ALA A 190 -0.12 10.10 20.99
N GLY A 191 -0.89 9.32 20.22
CA GLY A 191 -2.35 9.41 20.20
C GLY A 191 -2.98 9.16 21.57
N GLN A 192 -2.46 8.20 22.36
CA GLN A 192 -2.89 7.94 23.73
C GLN A 192 -2.62 9.14 24.67
N ARG A 193 -1.73 10.04 24.28
CA ARG A 193 -1.39 11.29 25.00
C ARG A 193 -2.02 12.55 24.40
N GLY A 194 -2.96 12.36 23.46
CA GLY A 194 -3.67 13.47 22.82
C GLY A 194 -2.83 14.25 21.80
N THR A 195 -1.72 13.69 21.33
CA THR A 195 -0.83 14.31 20.34
C THR A 195 -1.00 13.66 18.97
N THR A 196 -1.22 14.48 17.94
CA THR A 196 -1.33 14.06 16.52
C THR A 196 -0.14 14.52 15.68
N ALA A 197 0.96 14.92 16.31
CA ALA A 197 2.15 15.42 15.64
C ALA A 197 2.83 14.33 14.80
N ALA A 198 3.49 14.73 13.73
CA ALA A 198 4.30 13.83 12.92
C ALA A 198 5.45 13.24 13.74
N VAL A 199 5.76 11.98 13.46
CA VAL A 199 6.89 11.25 14.05
C VAL A 199 8.09 11.38 13.12
N THR A 200 9.22 11.85 13.65
CA THR A 200 10.51 11.80 12.96
C THR A 200 11.41 10.81 13.68
N LEU A 201 11.83 9.77 12.94
CA LEU A 201 12.71 8.73 13.48
C LEU A 201 14.18 9.04 13.20
N HIS A 202 14.99 8.82 14.24
CA HIS A 202 16.44 8.85 14.17
C HIS A 202 16.99 7.49 14.59
N LYS A 203 17.77 6.85 13.70
CA LYS A 203 18.44 5.60 14.05
C LYS A 203 19.60 5.90 14.98
N THR A 204 19.64 5.28 16.15
CA THR A 204 20.78 5.44 17.06
C THR A 204 22.01 4.71 16.53
N GLU A 205 23.18 5.34 16.49
CA GLU A 205 24.44 4.72 16.05
C GLU A 205 24.83 3.52 16.92
N SER A 206 24.43 3.55 18.20
CA SER A 206 24.61 2.45 19.17
C SER A 206 23.51 1.39 19.14
N GLY A 207 22.55 1.51 18.23
CA GLY A 207 21.26 0.82 18.30
C GLY A 207 21.16 -0.48 17.52
N ILE A 208 22.25 -1.05 16.98
CA ILE A 208 22.25 -2.42 16.46
C ILE A 208 22.75 -3.33 17.57
N SER A 209 21.84 -3.73 18.48
CA SER A 209 22.22 -4.68 19.52
C SER A 209 22.42 -6.11 18.94
N ASN A 210 21.66 -6.48 17.92
CA ASN A 210 21.81 -7.70 17.11
C ASN A 210 20.93 -7.64 15.85
N ALA A 211 20.99 -8.65 14.99
CA ALA A 211 20.21 -8.72 13.74
C ALA A 211 18.68 -8.74 13.96
N ASP A 212 18.23 -9.02 15.18
CA ASP A 212 16.82 -9.21 15.53
C ASP A 212 16.27 -8.15 16.51
N GLN A 213 17.07 -7.12 16.87
CA GLN A 213 16.62 -6.00 17.70
C GLN A 213 17.19 -4.67 17.20
N VAL A 214 16.35 -3.64 17.12
CA VAL A 214 16.71 -2.27 16.70
C VAL A 214 16.12 -1.26 17.67
N HIS A 215 16.87 -0.21 17.97
CA HIS A 215 16.43 0.93 18.76
C HIS A 215 16.36 2.17 17.89
N PHE A 216 15.33 2.98 18.11
CA PHE A 216 15.16 4.27 17.46
C PHE A 216 14.90 5.33 18.51
N CYS A 217 15.52 6.52 18.33
CA CYS A 217 15.07 7.75 18.96
C CYS A 217 14.07 8.44 18.05
N ALA A 218 13.11 9.13 18.60
CA ALA A 218 12.08 9.83 17.84
C ALA A 218 11.75 11.19 18.41
N THR A 219 11.43 12.13 17.53
CA THR A 219 10.83 13.41 17.88
C THR A 219 9.36 13.41 17.44
N ILE A 220 8.45 13.80 18.35
CA ILE A 220 7.01 13.85 18.15
C ILE A 220 6.52 15.22 18.64
N GLY A 221 6.42 16.19 17.72
CA GLY A 221 6.22 17.59 18.12
C GLY A 221 7.40 18.10 18.96
N THR A 222 7.14 18.41 20.22
CA THR A 222 8.16 18.83 21.21
C THR A 222 8.63 17.70 22.13
N GLN A 223 8.07 16.51 21.99
CA GLN A 223 8.40 15.35 22.84
C GLN A 223 9.47 14.48 22.19
N HIS A 224 10.28 13.85 23.03
CA HIS A 224 11.26 12.85 22.61
C HIS A 224 10.90 11.49 23.21
N ALA A 225 11.15 10.42 22.46
CA ALA A 225 10.90 9.07 22.92
C ALA A 225 11.87 8.10 22.27
N THR A 226 12.15 6.99 22.97
CA THR A 226 12.85 5.83 22.41
C THR A 226 11.88 4.69 22.19
N VAL A 227 12.10 3.91 21.13
CA VAL A 227 11.34 2.69 20.84
C VAL A 227 12.29 1.54 20.55
N THR A 228 12.01 0.39 21.16
CA THR A 228 12.69 -0.88 20.89
C THR A 228 11.79 -1.74 20.01
N VAL A 229 12.37 -2.30 18.96
CA VAL A 229 11.70 -3.17 18.00
C VAL A 229 12.48 -4.48 17.92
N ASP A 230 11.80 -5.59 18.21
CA ASP A 230 12.35 -6.95 18.14
C ASP A 230 11.77 -7.71 16.95
N ARG A 231 12.42 -8.81 16.55
CA ARG A 231 12.05 -9.60 15.38
C ARG A 231 11.76 -11.07 15.75
N PRO A 232 10.72 -11.34 16.57
CA PRO A 232 10.34 -12.70 16.91
C PRO A 232 9.76 -13.46 15.72
N GLU A 233 9.81 -14.80 15.81
CA GLU A 233 9.16 -15.69 14.86
C GLU A 233 7.70 -15.96 15.26
N PHE A 234 6.83 -16.05 14.24
CA PHE A 234 5.43 -16.40 14.39
C PHE A 234 5.06 -17.52 13.42
N ALA A 235 4.34 -18.52 13.93
CA ALA A 235 3.70 -19.53 13.11
C ALA A 235 2.46 -18.93 12.44
N VAL A 236 2.50 -18.74 11.12
CA VAL A 236 1.42 -18.07 10.37
C VAL A 236 1.10 -18.79 9.07
N ASN A 237 -0.16 -18.76 8.68
CA ASN A 237 -0.55 -19.05 7.31
C ASN A 237 -0.22 -17.86 6.41
N THR A 238 0.58 -18.08 5.39
CA THR A 238 1.03 -17.01 4.47
C THR A 238 0.03 -16.70 3.36
N ARG A 239 -0.96 -17.58 3.12
CA ARG A 239 -2.02 -17.44 2.11
C ARG A 239 -3.38 -17.74 2.72
N CYS A 240 -4.43 -17.01 2.31
CA CYS A 240 -5.78 -17.24 2.81
C CYS A 240 -6.32 -18.62 2.44
N VAL A 241 -5.96 -19.15 1.27
CA VAL A 241 -6.38 -20.49 0.80
C VAL A 241 -5.83 -21.64 1.64
N THR A 242 -4.80 -21.41 2.46
CA THR A 242 -4.18 -22.42 3.34
C THR A 242 -4.57 -22.26 4.81
N ILE A 243 -5.49 -21.35 5.13
CA ILE A 243 -5.97 -21.19 6.51
C ILE A 243 -6.66 -22.47 6.95
N GLY A 244 -6.24 -22.99 8.12
CA GLY A 244 -6.74 -24.25 8.67
C GLY A 244 -6.04 -25.51 8.15
N GLN A 245 -5.06 -25.38 7.24
CA GLN A 245 -4.25 -26.49 6.73
C GLN A 245 -2.88 -26.46 7.43
N PRO A 246 -2.47 -27.53 8.12
CA PRO A 246 -1.18 -27.58 8.82
C PRO A 246 0.03 -27.30 7.92
N GLU A 247 0.01 -27.80 6.69
CA GLU A 247 1.05 -27.60 5.68
C GLU A 247 1.16 -26.14 5.22
N GLY A 248 0.14 -25.32 5.45
CA GLY A 248 0.12 -23.89 5.16
C GLY A 248 0.84 -23.02 6.18
N ILE A 249 1.16 -23.60 7.35
CA ILE A 249 1.82 -22.87 8.45
C ILE A 249 3.31 -22.77 8.16
N LYS A 250 3.84 -21.55 8.27
CA LYS A 250 5.29 -21.26 8.17
C LYS A 250 5.70 -20.35 9.31
N ASN A 251 6.90 -20.59 9.85
CA ASN A 251 7.52 -19.63 10.76
C ASN A 251 8.03 -18.44 9.97
N VAL A 252 7.63 -17.27 10.38
CA VAL A 252 7.99 -16.00 9.71
C VAL A 252 8.38 -14.99 10.77
N ALA A 253 9.60 -14.50 10.71
CA ALA A 253 10.06 -13.41 11.56
C ALA A 253 9.32 -12.11 11.20
N ARG A 254 8.88 -11.36 12.21
CA ARG A 254 8.18 -10.08 12.08
C ARG A 254 8.69 -9.10 13.11
N TRP A 255 8.87 -7.86 12.69
CA TRP A 255 9.20 -6.78 13.60
C TRP A 255 7.98 -6.41 14.46
N VAL A 256 8.22 -6.24 15.77
CA VAL A 256 7.23 -5.89 16.79
C VAL A 256 7.84 -4.88 17.73
N ALA A 257 7.16 -3.78 17.99
CA ALA A 257 7.59 -2.84 19.02
C ALA A 257 7.34 -3.45 20.41
N THR A 258 8.38 -3.52 21.22
CA THR A 258 8.34 -4.14 22.56
C THR A 258 8.36 -3.12 23.69
N SER A 259 8.84 -1.92 23.41
CA SER A 259 8.76 -0.81 24.38
C SER A 259 8.78 0.55 23.67
N VAL A 260 8.01 1.50 24.22
CA VAL A 260 8.11 2.93 23.91
C VAL A 260 8.33 3.65 25.24
N ARG A 261 9.38 4.47 25.35
CA ARG A 261 9.73 5.22 26.57
C ARG A 261 9.90 6.70 26.23
N PRO A 262 9.32 7.62 27.03
CA PRO A 262 9.66 9.03 26.91
C PRO A 262 11.14 9.25 27.23
N GLU A 263 11.75 10.22 26.59
CA GLU A 263 13.05 10.80 26.99
C GLU A 263 12.73 12.13 27.69
N ASP A 264 13.33 12.34 28.85
CA ASP A 264 13.19 13.57 29.68
C ASP A 264 13.92 14.76 29.03
#